data_a0852681f4c48d86ad044752b26d3951
#
_entry.id   a0852681f4c48d86ad044752b26d3951
#
_cell.length_a   1.000
_cell.length_b   1.000
_cell.length_c   1.000
_cell.angle_alpha   90.00
_cell.angle_beta   90.00
_cell.angle_gamma   90.00
#
_symmetry.space_group_name_H-M   'P 1'
#
loop_
_entity.id
_entity.type
_entity.pdbx_description
1 polymer ?
#
loop_
_entity_poly.entity_id
_entity_poly.type
_entity_poly.pdbx_seq_one_letter_code
_entity_poly.pdbx_strand_id
1 'polypeptide(L)'
;LLRDRFGIIPLLYGSLGLEYRTGADLVAEDIDILVPRMFITERWREFQAALEMRGYLLVDEHEHAFVRDGVAYSYADLEDLESFAGIRAEDITVYESESIRFMLLSLEQYLRVYQKSSLDGYRINVRQKKDAEKIRFIESQLQ
;
A
#
# COMPACT_ATOMS: atom_id res chain seq x y z
N LEU A 1 -0.87 9.75 13.35
CA LEU A 1 -2.23 9.26 13.65
C LEU A 1 -2.27 7.75 13.86
N LEU A 2 -1.81 6.98 12.85
CA LEU A 2 -1.96 5.53 12.90
C LEU A 2 -1.20 4.92 14.08
N ARG A 3 0.05 5.33 14.28
CA ARG A 3 0.85 4.82 15.39
C ARG A 3 0.35 5.30 16.75
N ASP A 4 0.07 6.60 16.87
CA ASP A 4 -0.29 7.21 18.16
C ASP A 4 -1.63 6.72 18.67
N ARG A 5 -2.62 6.59 17.78
CA ARG A 5 -3.96 6.19 18.18
C ARG A 5 -4.16 4.67 18.18
N PHE A 6 -3.58 3.96 17.22
CA PHE A 6 -3.86 2.53 17.02
C PHE A 6 -2.64 1.64 17.14
N GLY A 7 -1.45 2.19 17.26
CA GLY A 7 -0.22 1.40 17.28
C GLY A 7 0.10 0.77 15.94
N ILE A 8 -0.43 1.31 14.84
CA ILE A 8 -0.25 0.75 13.51
C ILE A 8 1.06 1.23 12.89
N ILE A 9 1.83 0.30 12.33
CA ILE A 9 2.95 0.62 11.45
C ILE A 9 2.48 0.31 10.04
N PRO A 10 2.12 1.33 9.24
CA PRO A 10 1.55 1.08 7.92
C PRO A 10 2.59 0.64 6.92
N LEU A 11 2.18 -0.18 5.95
CA LEU A 11 3.00 -0.52 4.79
C LEU A 11 2.63 0.42 3.65
N LEU A 12 3.60 1.17 3.15
CA LEU A 12 3.42 1.97 1.95
C LEU A 12 3.48 1.03 0.75
N TYR A 13 2.38 0.91 0.05
CA TYR A 13 2.20 -0.05 -1.01
C TYR A 13 2.08 0.68 -2.36
N GLY A 14 2.01 -0.06 -3.45
CA GLY A 14 1.82 0.53 -4.77
C GLY A 14 2.96 1.45 -5.21
N SER A 15 2.65 2.39 -6.10
CA SER A 15 3.64 3.28 -6.71
C SER A 15 4.35 4.16 -5.71
N LEU A 16 3.65 4.65 -4.68
CA LEU A 16 4.27 5.49 -3.67
C LEU A 16 5.36 4.74 -2.89
N GLY A 17 5.07 3.50 -2.49
CA GLY A 17 6.06 2.67 -1.81
C GLY A 17 7.28 2.43 -2.68
N LEU A 18 7.07 2.16 -3.95
CA LEU A 18 8.14 1.91 -4.90
C LEU A 18 8.98 3.19 -5.11
N GLU A 19 8.35 4.36 -5.17
CA GLU A 19 9.06 5.64 -5.24
C GLU A 19 9.97 5.83 -4.03
N TYR A 20 9.46 5.56 -2.85
CA TYR A 20 10.23 5.67 -1.60
C TYR A 20 11.44 4.75 -1.61
N ARG A 21 11.25 3.51 -2.07
CA ARG A 21 12.32 2.50 -2.10
C ARG A 21 13.43 2.86 -3.09
N THR A 22 13.06 3.41 -4.25
CA THR A 22 14.03 3.66 -5.34
C THR A 22 14.45 5.12 -5.47
N GLY A 23 13.69 6.04 -4.90
CA GLY A 23 13.91 7.47 -5.09
C GLY A 23 13.44 7.99 -6.45
N ALA A 24 12.84 7.12 -7.27
CA ALA A 24 12.35 7.53 -8.59
C ALA A 24 10.95 8.16 -8.48
N ASP A 25 10.66 9.11 -9.35
CA ASP A 25 9.34 9.70 -9.47
C ASP A 25 8.51 8.88 -10.47
N LEU A 26 7.56 8.12 -9.95
CA LEU A 26 6.67 7.28 -10.74
C LEU A 26 5.28 7.89 -10.90
N VAL A 27 5.12 9.15 -10.51
CA VAL A 27 3.86 9.90 -10.57
C VAL A 27 2.73 9.12 -9.87
N ALA A 28 2.91 8.88 -8.57
CA ALA A 28 1.88 8.21 -7.78
C ALA A 28 0.66 9.12 -7.63
N GLU A 29 -0.48 8.69 -8.17
CA GLU A 29 -1.74 9.44 -8.10
C GLU A 29 -2.49 9.12 -6.82
N ASP A 30 -2.42 7.87 -6.36
CA ASP A 30 -3.11 7.38 -5.18
C ASP A 30 -2.11 6.85 -4.18
N ILE A 31 -2.44 6.99 -2.90
CA ILE A 31 -1.63 6.45 -1.81
C ILE A 31 -2.29 5.18 -1.32
N ASP A 32 -1.63 4.04 -1.55
CA ASP A 32 -2.10 2.73 -1.11
C ASP A 32 -1.37 2.35 0.17
N ILE A 33 -2.14 2.05 1.22
CA ILE A 33 -1.61 1.73 2.53
C ILE A 33 -2.17 0.39 2.99
N LEU A 34 -1.30 -0.51 3.44
CA LEU A 34 -1.74 -1.77 4.03
C LEU A 34 -1.66 -1.66 5.54
N VAL A 35 -2.71 -2.11 6.21
CA VAL A 35 -2.83 -2.11 7.67
C VAL A 35 -3.28 -3.49 8.14
N PRO A 36 -3.08 -3.84 9.44
CA PRO A 36 -3.59 -5.10 9.95
C PRO A 36 -5.09 -5.25 9.70
N ARG A 37 -5.50 -6.46 9.36
CA ARG A 37 -6.88 -6.79 8.95
C ARG A 37 -7.95 -6.25 9.88
N MET A 38 -7.71 -6.31 11.19
CA MET A 38 -8.71 -5.90 12.19
C MET A 38 -9.19 -4.46 11.99
N PHE A 39 -8.35 -3.57 11.46
CA PHE A 39 -8.70 -2.17 11.31
C PHE A 39 -9.63 -1.89 10.13
N ILE A 40 -9.71 -2.80 9.17
CA ILE A 40 -10.66 -2.69 8.05
C ILE A 40 -11.78 -3.71 8.15
N THR A 41 -11.87 -4.45 9.26
CA THR A 41 -12.95 -5.40 9.54
C THR A 41 -13.61 -5.07 10.88
N GLU A 42 -13.16 -5.67 11.97
CA GLU A 42 -13.80 -5.54 13.29
C GLU A 42 -13.75 -4.11 13.84
N ARG A 43 -12.64 -3.39 13.59
CA ARG A 43 -12.45 -2.04 14.07
C ARG A 43 -12.63 -0.98 12.97
N TRP A 44 -13.29 -1.33 11.89
CA TRP A 44 -13.44 -0.42 10.75
C TRP A 44 -14.13 0.89 11.12
N ARG A 45 -15.22 0.83 11.87
CA ARG A 45 -15.97 2.04 12.23
C ARG A 45 -15.14 3.00 13.09
N GLU A 46 -14.36 2.45 14.02
CA GLU A 46 -13.45 3.23 14.85
C GLU A 46 -12.34 3.85 14.00
N PHE A 47 -11.79 3.08 13.09
CA PHE A 47 -10.73 3.56 12.19
C PHE A 47 -11.25 4.65 11.27
N GLN A 48 -12.41 4.44 10.66
CA GLN A 48 -13.07 5.43 9.81
C GLN A 48 -13.32 6.73 10.56
N ALA A 49 -13.90 6.65 11.76
CA ALA A 49 -14.21 7.84 12.56
C ALA A 49 -12.95 8.65 12.89
N ALA A 50 -11.87 7.97 13.23
CA ALA A 50 -10.59 8.62 13.55
C ALA A 50 -10.03 9.37 12.33
N LEU A 51 -10.13 8.76 11.15
CA LEU A 51 -9.68 9.41 9.91
C LEU A 51 -10.55 10.61 9.56
N GLU A 52 -11.86 10.48 9.72
CA GLU A 52 -12.80 11.60 9.46
C GLU A 52 -12.51 12.78 10.38
N MET A 53 -12.16 12.54 11.63
CA MET A 53 -11.78 13.60 12.56
C MET A 53 -10.51 14.34 12.13
N ARG A 54 -9.70 13.74 11.28
CA ARG A 54 -8.48 14.37 10.75
C ARG A 54 -8.68 14.97 9.37
N GLY A 55 -9.93 15.07 8.91
CA GLY A 55 -10.26 15.71 7.64
C GLY A 55 -10.28 14.78 6.44
N TYR A 56 -10.15 13.47 6.65
CA TYR A 56 -10.31 12.50 5.56
C TYR A 56 -11.79 12.27 5.29
N LEU A 57 -12.19 12.27 4.01
CA LEU A 57 -13.56 12.01 3.60
C LEU A 57 -13.65 10.65 2.94
N LEU A 58 -14.53 9.80 3.45
CA LEU A 58 -14.77 8.48 2.85
C LEU A 58 -15.48 8.66 1.52
N VAL A 59 -14.91 8.14 0.43
CA VAL A 59 -15.49 8.24 -0.91
C VAL A 59 -15.88 6.87 -1.49
N ASP A 60 -15.32 5.78 -0.97
CA ASP A 60 -15.67 4.43 -1.39
C ASP A 60 -15.46 3.47 -0.22
N GLU A 61 -16.55 3.01 0.37
CA GLU A 61 -16.48 2.12 1.52
C GLU A 61 -15.94 0.73 1.16
N HIS A 62 -16.29 0.23 -0.01
CA HIS A 62 -15.80 -1.07 -0.46
C HIS A 62 -14.28 -1.11 -0.59
N GLU A 63 -13.69 -0.06 -1.12
CA GLU A 63 -12.25 0.05 -1.30
C GLU A 63 -11.56 0.69 -0.09
N HIS A 64 -12.30 1.04 0.95
CA HIS A 64 -11.78 1.76 2.12
C HIS A 64 -11.00 3.01 1.68
N ALA A 65 -11.57 3.74 0.74
CA ALA A 65 -10.90 4.87 0.10
C ALA A 65 -11.39 6.20 0.64
N PHE A 66 -10.43 7.08 0.91
CA PHE A 66 -10.66 8.42 1.44
C PHE A 66 -9.98 9.45 0.56
N VAL A 67 -10.45 10.70 0.68
CA VAL A 67 -9.80 11.84 0.03
C VAL A 67 -9.51 12.89 1.09
N ARG A 68 -8.32 13.48 1.00
CA ARG A 68 -7.94 14.63 1.81
C ARG A 68 -7.03 15.53 0.98
N ASP A 69 -7.38 16.83 0.93
CA ASP A 69 -6.60 17.83 0.18
C ASP A 69 -6.34 17.42 -1.28
N GLY A 70 -7.34 16.79 -1.90
CA GLY A 70 -7.25 16.36 -3.29
C GLY A 70 -6.44 15.09 -3.53
N VAL A 71 -5.98 14.44 -2.47
CA VAL A 71 -5.20 13.19 -2.58
C VAL A 71 -6.06 12.01 -2.15
N ALA A 72 -6.04 10.94 -2.93
CA ALA A 72 -6.77 9.71 -2.63
C ALA A 72 -5.90 8.75 -1.80
N TYR A 73 -6.52 8.17 -0.77
CA TYR A 73 -5.88 7.21 0.14
C TYR A 73 -6.74 5.95 0.20
N SER A 74 -6.16 4.79 -0.02
CA SER A 74 -6.87 3.51 0.07
C SER A 74 -6.18 2.62 1.10
N TYR A 75 -6.99 1.97 1.93
CA TYR A 75 -6.50 1.09 2.99
C TYR A 75 -6.91 -0.34 2.69
N ALA A 76 -5.96 -1.25 2.76
CA ALA A 76 -6.20 -2.66 2.48
C ALA A 76 -5.53 -3.55 3.52
N ASP A 77 -5.77 -4.85 3.41
CA ASP A 77 -5.39 -5.85 4.39
C ASP A 77 -3.93 -6.30 4.20
N LEU A 78 -3.08 -5.97 5.17
CA LEU A 78 -1.68 -6.38 5.18
C LEU A 78 -1.52 -7.90 5.16
N GLU A 79 -2.42 -8.62 5.83
CA GLU A 79 -2.31 -10.08 5.94
C GLU A 79 -2.57 -10.80 4.63
N ASP A 80 -3.26 -10.16 3.67
CA ASP A 80 -3.50 -10.74 2.35
C ASP A 80 -2.22 -10.89 1.52
N LEU A 81 -1.14 -10.19 1.87
CA LEU A 81 0.13 -10.32 1.15
C LEU A 81 0.69 -11.73 1.21
N GLU A 82 0.47 -12.44 2.32
CA GLU A 82 0.97 -13.81 2.44
C GLU A 82 0.27 -14.74 1.46
N SER A 83 -1.04 -14.68 1.37
CA SER A 83 -1.79 -15.51 0.42
C SER A 83 -1.64 -15.04 -1.02
N PHE A 84 -1.50 -13.74 -1.24
CA PHE A 84 -1.39 -13.17 -2.59
C PHE A 84 -0.01 -13.37 -3.20
N ALA A 85 1.04 -13.08 -2.45
CA ALA A 85 2.41 -13.04 -2.97
C ALA A 85 3.44 -13.79 -2.11
N GLY A 86 2.99 -14.51 -1.07
CA GLY A 86 3.88 -15.26 -0.19
C GLY A 86 4.77 -14.38 0.68
N ILE A 87 4.37 -13.14 0.94
CA ILE A 87 5.14 -12.19 1.75
C ILE A 87 4.52 -12.12 3.14
N ARG A 88 5.28 -12.52 4.15
CA ARG A 88 4.80 -12.45 5.54
C ARG A 88 5.21 -11.12 6.18
N ALA A 89 4.36 -10.62 7.09
CA ALA A 89 4.60 -9.34 7.75
C ALA A 89 5.97 -9.29 8.45
N GLU A 90 6.39 -10.39 9.07
CA GLU A 90 7.69 -10.46 9.74
C GLU A 90 8.90 -10.36 8.81
N ASP A 91 8.68 -10.57 7.51
CA ASP A 91 9.75 -10.48 6.50
C ASP A 91 9.83 -9.08 5.86
N ILE A 92 9.03 -8.13 6.35
CA ILE A 92 8.99 -6.77 5.81
C ILE A 92 9.79 -5.85 6.72
N THR A 93 10.65 -5.03 6.12
CA THR A 93 11.51 -4.12 6.88
C THR A 93 10.77 -2.88 7.35
N VAL A 94 10.96 -2.52 8.62
CA VAL A 94 10.41 -1.29 9.21
C VAL A 94 11.46 -0.20 9.13
N TYR A 95 11.04 0.98 8.71
CA TYR A 95 11.88 2.17 8.65
C TYR A 95 11.33 3.25 9.56
N GLU A 96 12.19 4.19 9.97
CA GLU A 96 11.79 5.32 10.77
C GLU A 96 12.36 6.60 10.17
N SER A 97 11.51 7.60 10.03
CA SER A 97 11.88 8.92 9.51
C SER A 97 11.08 9.97 10.26
N GLU A 98 11.78 10.92 10.89
CA GLU A 98 11.14 12.02 11.63
C GLU A 98 10.09 11.55 12.63
N SER A 99 10.41 10.51 13.39
CA SER A 99 9.54 9.88 14.39
C SER A 99 8.32 9.14 13.81
N ILE A 100 8.28 8.96 12.50
CA ILE A 100 7.22 8.19 11.84
C ILE A 100 7.78 6.82 11.47
N ARG A 101 7.08 5.77 11.85
CA ARG A 101 7.44 4.40 11.49
C ARG A 101 6.54 3.90 10.37
N PHE A 102 7.15 3.29 9.38
CA PHE A 102 6.42 2.72 8.24
C PHE A 102 7.18 1.52 7.70
N MET A 103 6.50 0.69 6.93
CA MET A 103 7.11 -0.47 6.28
C MET A 103 7.23 -0.22 4.79
N LEU A 104 8.29 -0.78 4.19
CA LEU A 104 8.48 -0.81 2.75
C LEU A 104 8.89 -2.21 2.34
N LEU A 105 8.36 -2.69 1.23
CA LEU A 105 8.82 -3.94 0.64
C LEU A 105 10.21 -3.73 0.03
N SER A 106 10.99 -4.80 -0.05
CA SER A 106 12.21 -4.80 -0.83
C SER A 106 11.87 -4.75 -2.32
N LEU A 107 12.85 -4.45 -3.16
CA LEU A 107 12.63 -4.47 -4.62
C LEU A 107 12.15 -5.84 -5.08
N GLU A 108 12.72 -6.91 -4.53
CA GLU A 108 12.33 -8.28 -4.88
C GLU A 108 10.89 -8.58 -4.45
N GLN A 109 10.47 -8.08 -3.27
CA GLN A 109 9.10 -8.23 -2.81
C GLN A 109 8.12 -7.43 -3.67
N TYR A 110 8.45 -6.18 -4.04
CA TYR A 110 7.62 -5.41 -4.97
C TYR A 110 7.52 -6.11 -6.32
N LEU A 111 8.62 -6.66 -6.82
CA LEU A 111 8.61 -7.39 -8.08
C LEU A 111 7.64 -8.57 -8.02
N ARG A 112 7.68 -9.33 -6.93
CA ARG A 112 6.77 -10.46 -6.73
C ARG A 112 5.31 -10.03 -6.74
N VAL A 113 5.00 -8.92 -6.08
CA VAL A 113 3.64 -8.38 -6.05
C VAL A 113 3.17 -8.01 -7.45
N TYR A 114 3.97 -7.27 -8.20
CA TYR A 114 3.56 -6.83 -9.55
C TYR A 114 3.48 -8.00 -10.53
N GLN A 115 4.36 -8.99 -10.41
CA GLN A 115 4.27 -10.20 -11.23
C GLN A 115 2.97 -10.95 -10.94
N LYS A 116 2.60 -11.07 -9.67
CA LYS A 116 1.37 -11.74 -9.28
C LYS A 116 0.15 -10.98 -9.76
N SER A 117 0.17 -9.66 -9.65
CA SER A 117 -0.90 -8.79 -10.12
C SER A 117 -1.10 -8.90 -11.63
N SER A 118 0.00 -8.98 -12.39
CA SER A 118 -0.08 -9.10 -13.85
C SER A 118 -0.65 -10.43 -14.31
N LEU A 119 -0.58 -11.48 -13.46
CA LEU A 119 -1.13 -12.79 -13.76
C LEU A 119 -2.60 -12.91 -13.35
N ASP A 120 -3.14 -11.93 -12.66
CA ASP A 120 -4.53 -11.92 -12.23
C ASP A 120 -5.41 -11.62 -13.44
N GLY A 121 -6.10 -12.64 -13.98
CA GLY A 121 -6.93 -12.51 -15.16
C GLY A 121 -8.10 -11.53 -15.02
N TYR A 122 -8.39 -11.07 -13.83
CA TYR A 122 -9.41 -10.08 -13.56
C TYR A 122 -8.98 -8.68 -14.05
N ARG A 123 -7.68 -8.42 -14.12
CA ARG A 123 -7.12 -7.12 -14.50
C ARG A 123 -6.52 -7.16 -15.89
N ILE A 124 -7.39 -7.19 -16.88
CA ILE A 124 -6.97 -7.27 -18.28
C ILE A 124 -6.75 -5.86 -18.84
N ASN A 125 -5.87 -5.73 -19.82
CA ASN A 125 -5.61 -4.51 -20.62
C ASN A 125 -4.78 -3.43 -19.90
N VAL A 126 -5.39 -2.32 -19.47
CA VAL A 126 -4.65 -1.17 -18.94
C VAL A 126 -3.83 -1.53 -17.70
N ARG A 127 -4.37 -2.35 -16.81
CA ARG A 127 -3.69 -2.75 -15.59
C ARG A 127 -2.48 -3.65 -15.87
N GLN A 128 -2.61 -4.60 -16.79
CA GLN A 128 -1.49 -5.45 -17.18
C GLN A 128 -0.35 -4.64 -17.78
N LYS A 129 -0.66 -3.63 -18.58
CA LYS A 129 0.35 -2.77 -19.17
C LYS A 129 1.10 -1.99 -18.09
N LYS A 130 0.39 -1.43 -17.12
CA LYS A 130 1.01 -0.70 -16.00
C LYS A 130 1.87 -1.61 -15.15
N ASP A 131 1.39 -2.82 -14.86
CA ASP A 131 2.16 -3.79 -14.08
C ASP A 131 3.42 -4.22 -14.84
N ALA A 132 3.33 -4.42 -16.14
CA ALA A 132 4.50 -4.78 -16.96
C ALA A 132 5.55 -3.68 -16.97
N GLU A 133 5.15 -2.41 -17.02
CA GLU A 133 6.08 -1.29 -16.94
C GLU A 133 6.79 -1.24 -15.60
N LYS A 134 6.07 -1.46 -14.50
CA LYS A 134 6.66 -1.50 -13.16
C LYS A 134 7.59 -2.68 -12.98
N ILE A 135 7.24 -3.84 -13.51
CA ILE A 135 8.11 -5.02 -13.48
C ILE A 135 9.43 -4.72 -14.17
N ARG A 136 9.39 -4.15 -15.36
CA ARG A 136 10.60 -3.79 -16.10
C ARG A 136 11.45 -2.77 -15.34
N PHE A 137 10.79 -1.78 -14.72
CA PHE A 137 11.49 -0.78 -13.91
C PHE A 137 12.21 -1.44 -12.74
N ILE A 138 11.53 -2.32 -11.99
CA ILE A 138 12.12 -2.98 -10.83
C ILE A 138 13.27 -3.89 -11.27
N GLU A 139 13.10 -4.64 -12.33
CA GLU A 139 14.16 -5.51 -12.85
C GLU A 139 15.40 -4.71 -13.21
N SER A 140 15.24 -3.51 -13.77
CA SER A 140 16.37 -2.63 -14.09
C SER A 140 17.08 -2.16 -12.84
N GLN A 141 16.37 -1.96 -11.72
CA GLN A 141 16.96 -1.55 -10.44
C GLN A 141 17.70 -2.68 -9.74
N LEU A 142 17.36 -3.92 -10.03
CA LEU A 142 17.99 -5.11 -9.42
C LEU A 142 19.29 -5.52 -10.12
N GLN A 143 19.57 -5.00 -11.29
CA GLN A 143 20.78 -5.30 -12.06
C GLN A 143 22.02 -4.58 -11.58
#